data_0e20a7a8b98ef14490995d4aa6e5db4d
#
_entry.id   0e20a7a8b98ef14490995d4aa6e5db4d
#
_cell.length_a   1.000
_cell.length_b   1.000
_cell.length_c   1.000
_cell.angle_alpha   90.00
_cell.angle_beta   90.00
_cell.angle_gamma   90.00
#
_symmetry.space_group_name_H-M   'P 1'
#
loop_
_entity.id
_entity.type
_entity.pdbx_description
1 polymer ?
#
loop_
_entity_poly.entity_id
_entity_poly.type
_entity_poly.pdbx_seq_one_letter_code
_entity_poly.pdbx_strand_id
1 'polypeptide(L)'
;MCADQDRHPTFKASFAERAKNASHPLLNYLFRLMELKKSNLCLSADVTSARELLTLADRIGPSIVVLKTHYDLVAGWDYHPQTGTGPKLGALARKHGFLIFEDRKFGDIGSTVQQQYTAGTARIIDWAHIVNVNMIPGKAAVTALHQAAARWRSRVNYEVRTSVSVGTPVSDEFDENGSDEADGHPTTALSPSNEPPPASNFRSEHNGRKGSIVSITTLTQSFEPVDSPRFGNSIAEGDELVYPGIEEPPWERGLLILAQMSSEGNLMTKEYTQACVEAAREHKDFVMGFISQETLNSESSDAFISMTPGCQLPPDGDEEDGSVAGDGLGQQYNTPTKLVGQCGSDIVIVGRGILKAASPQVEAERYRRKAWKAYLNRIGQ
;
A
#
# COMPACT_ATOMS: atom_id res chain seq x y z
N MET A 1 -22.65 0.16 31.28
CA MET A 1 -23.36 -0.41 30.12
C MET A 1 -23.71 0.77 29.22
N CYS A 2 -22.96 1.00 28.13
CA CYS A 2 -23.35 1.96 27.13
C CYS A 2 -24.55 1.38 26.39
N ALA A 3 -25.65 2.15 26.32
CA ALA A 3 -26.86 1.70 25.67
C ALA A 3 -26.59 1.42 24.17
N ASP A 4 -27.10 0.30 23.71
CA ASP A 4 -26.89 -0.25 22.34
C ASP A 4 -27.56 0.60 21.22
N GLN A 5 -28.25 1.67 21.58
CA GLN A 5 -29.08 2.47 20.66
C GLN A 5 -28.37 3.62 19.92
N ASP A 6 -27.13 3.97 20.32
CA ASP A 6 -26.42 5.13 19.76
C ASP A 6 -25.08 4.77 19.05
N ARG A 7 -24.83 3.48 18.76
CA ARG A 7 -23.58 3.09 18.11
C ARG A 7 -23.69 3.26 16.60
N HIS A 8 -22.59 3.77 16.01
CA HIS A 8 -22.51 3.95 14.57
C HIS A 8 -22.81 2.63 13.80
N PRO A 9 -23.51 2.65 12.64
CA PRO A 9 -23.93 1.45 11.89
C PRO A 9 -22.77 0.49 11.57
N THR A 10 -21.56 1.00 11.33
CA THR A 10 -20.38 0.16 11.06
C THR A 10 -20.02 -0.79 12.21
N PHE A 11 -20.49 -0.54 13.42
CA PHE A 11 -20.25 -1.40 14.57
C PHE A 11 -20.90 -2.78 14.42
N LYS A 12 -22.12 -2.83 13.87
CA LYS A 12 -22.89 -4.07 13.64
C LYS A 12 -22.80 -4.58 12.21
N ALA A 13 -22.29 -3.78 11.27
CA ALA A 13 -22.15 -4.18 9.89
C ALA A 13 -21.06 -5.25 9.69
N SER A 14 -21.34 -6.23 8.86
CA SER A 14 -20.34 -7.23 8.47
C SER A 14 -19.25 -6.59 7.61
N PHE A 15 -18.05 -7.19 7.60
CA PHE A 15 -16.98 -6.72 6.72
C PHE A 15 -17.39 -6.82 5.23
N ALA A 16 -18.21 -7.80 4.87
CA ALA A 16 -18.78 -7.91 3.52
C ALA A 16 -19.67 -6.72 3.15
N GLU A 17 -20.48 -6.22 4.07
CA GLU A 17 -21.29 -5.00 3.87
C GLU A 17 -20.40 -3.76 3.86
N ARG A 18 -19.43 -3.66 4.75
CA ARG A 18 -18.49 -2.54 4.81
C ARG A 18 -17.63 -2.46 3.56
N ALA A 19 -17.26 -3.60 2.96
CA ALA A 19 -16.54 -3.63 1.68
C ALA A 19 -17.33 -2.93 0.57
N LYS A 20 -18.64 -3.14 0.48
CA LYS A 20 -19.49 -2.50 -0.54
C LYS A 20 -19.54 -0.97 -0.42
N ASN A 21 -19.39 -0.46 0.80
CA ASN A 21 -19.50 0.96 1.12
C ASN A 21 -18.15 1.66 1.26
N ALA A 22 -17.03 0.92 1.16
CA ALA A 22 -15.70 1.49 1.28
C ALA A 22 -15.35 2.28 0.01
N SER A 23 -15.07 3.58 0.17
CA SER A 23 -14.64 4.46 -0.93
C SER A 23 -13.18 4.22 -1.34
N HIS A 24 -12.33 3.75 -0.43
CA HIS A 24 -10.93 3.49 -0.68
C HIS A 24 -10.74 2.06 -1.25
N PRO A 25 -10.16 1.87 -2.46
CA PRO A 25 -10.05 0.55 -3.09
C PRO A 25 -9.29 -0.48 -2.24
N LEU A 26 -8.17 -0.06 -1.60
CA LEU A 26 -7.40 -0.95 -0.74
C LEU A 26 -8.17 -1.35 0.53
N LEU A 27 -9.05 -0.49 1.06
CA LEU A 27 -9.91 -0.80 2.18
C LEU A 27 -11.01 -1.79 1.80
N ASN A 28 -11.62 -1.62 0.61
CA ASN A 28 -12.55 -2.59 0.04
C ASN A 28 -11.88 -3.97 -0.06
N TYR A 29 -10.68 -4.03 -0.64
CA TYR A 29 -9.88 -5.25 -0.75
C TYR A 29 -9.62 -5.88 0.63
N LEU A 30 -9.20 -5.09 1.60
CA LEU A 30 -8.88 -5.57 2.96
C LEU A 30 -10.11 -6.19 3.64
N PHE A 31 -11.28 -5.58 3.57
CA PHE A 31 -12.51 -6.15 4.14
C PHE A 31 -12.89 -7.48 3.47
N ARG A 32 -12.75 -7.59 2.15
CA ARG A 32 -13.00 -8.84 1.41
C ARG A 32 -11.99 -9.93 1.81
N LEU A 33 -10.73 -9.55 1.97
CA LEU A 33 -9.68 -10.45 2.44
C LEU A 33 -9.94 -10.95 3.87
N MET A 34 -10.40 -10.07 4.77
CA MET A 34 -10.78 -10.43 6.13
C MET A 34 -11.91 -11.46 6.15
N GLU A 35 -12.95 -11.28 5.31
CA GLU A 35 -14.03 -12.25 5.17
C GLU A 35 -13.56 -13.58 4.59
N LEU A 36 -12.72 -13.54 3.56
CA LEU A 36 -12.22 -14.76 2.92
C LEU A 36 -11.36 -15.60 3.88
N LYS A 37 -10.46 -14.95 4.62
CA LYS A 37 -9.53 -15.63 5.54
C LYS A 37 -10.15 -15.92 6.93
N LYS A 38 -11.32 -15.37 7.21
CA LYS A 38 -11.92 -15.38 8.55
C LYS A 38 -10.90 -14.88 9.58
N SER A 39 -10.27 -13.75 9.28
CA SER A 39 -9.20 -13.18 10.10
C SER A 39 -9.33 -11.67 10.19
N ASN A 40 -9.12 -11.14 11.37
CA ASN A 40 -8.97 -9.73 11.68
C ASN A 40 -7.71 -9.49 12.54
N LEU A 41 -6.66 -10.26 12.22
CA LEU A 41 -5.38 -10.25 12.93
C LEU A 41 -4.31 -9.51 12.11
N CYS A 42 -3.61 -8.57 12.75
CA CYS A 42 -2.37 -7.98 12.27
C CYS A 42 -1.21 -8.48 13.13
N LEU A 43 -0.17 -9.05 12.51
CA LEU A 43 1.08 -9.34 13.20
C LEU A 43 1.94 -8.09 13.26
N SER A 44 2.38 -7.67 14.45
CA SER A 44 3.49 -6.73 14.63
C SER A 44 4.81 -7.50 14.62
N ALA A 45 5.50 -7.51 13.49
CA ALA A 45 6.75 -8.24 13.31
C ALA A 45 7.94 -7.39 13.80
N ASP A 46 8.00 -7.13 15.11
CA ASP A 46 9.04 -6.33 15.75
C ASP A 46 10.30 -7.20 15.95
N VAL A 47 10.94 -7.57 14.84
CA VAL A 47 12.13 -8.43 14.76
C VAL A 47 13.33 -7.63 14.27
N THR A 48 14.54 -8.16 14.52
CA THR A 48 15.78 -7.43 14.28
C THR A 48 16.56 -7.89 13.06
N SER A 49 16.08 -8.89 12.31
CA SER A 49 16.75 -9.35 11.09
C SER A 49 15.78 -9.61 9.94
N ALA A 50 16.23 -9.32 8.70
CA ALA A 50 15.44 -9.56 7.49
C ALA A 50 15.10 -11.04 7.29
N ARG A 51 16.01 -11.94 7.67
CA ARG A 51 15.78 -13.39 7.58
C ARG A 51 14.62 -13.83 8.49
N GLU A 52 14.61 -13.34 9.72
CA GLU A 52 13.56 -13.65 10.69
C GLU A 52 12.22 -13.07 10.23
N LEU A 53 12.21 -11.81 9.75
CA LEU A 53 11.02 -11.16 9.20
C LEU A 53 10.38 -12.00 8.09
N LEU A 54 11.15 -12.41 7.09
CA LEU A 54 10.65 -13.19 5.97
C LEU A 54 10.20 -14.60 6.41
N THR A 55 10.91 -15.21 7.36
CA THR A 55 10.51 -16.53 7.92
C THR A 55 9.18 -16.43 8.66
N LEU A 56 8.98 -15.39 9.46
CA LEU A 56 7.72 -15.15 10.17
C LEU A 56 6.58 -14.84 9.20
N ALA A 57 6.83 -14.00 8.21
CA ALA A 57 5.86 -13.66 7.17
C ALA A 57 5.36 -14.91 6.43
N ASP A 58 6.26 -15.85 6.10
CA ASP A 58 5.88 -17.10 5.43
C ASP A 58 5.09 -18.04 6.35
N ARG A 59 5.50 -18.18 7.61
CA ARG A 59 4.85 -19.11 8.57
C ARG A 59 3.51 -18.60 9.10
N ILE A 60 3.41 -17.31 9.40
CA ILE A 60 2.24 -16.71 10.05
C ILE A 60 1.28 -16.09 9.02
N GLY A 61 1.76 -15.82 7.80
CA GLY A 61 0.99 -15.24 6.71
C GLY A 61 -0.41 -15.83 6.52
N PRO A 62 -0.61 -17.16 6.57
CA PRO A 62 -1.94 -17.77 6.45
C PRO A 62 -2.96 -17.28 7.50
N SER A 63 -2.53 -16.90 8.70
CA SER A 63 -3.42 -16.51 9.81
C SER A 63 -3.70 -15.00 9.90
N ILE A 64 -2.96 -14.16 9.19
CA ILE A 64 -3.05 -12.69 9.27
C ILE A 64 -3.62 -12.06 8.01
N VAL A 65 -4.15 -10.85 8.12
CA VAL A 65 -4.57 -10.01 6.98
C VAL A 65 -3.69 -8.77 6.80
N VAL A 66 -2.90 -8.42 7.83
CA VAL A 66 -1.90 -7.35 7.78
C VAL A 66 -0.63 -7.81 8.50
N LEU A 67 0.53 -7.50 7.94
CA LEU A 67 1.82 -7.63 8.59
C LEU A 67 2.41 -6.25 8.79
N LYS A 68 2.61 -5.84 10.05
CA LYS A 68 3.19 -4.56 10.44
C LYS A 68 4.70 -4.71 10.64
N THR A 69 5.46 -3.81 10.03
CA THR A 69 6.93 -3.77 10.09
C THR A 69 7.44 -2.44 10.63
N HIS A 70 8.71 -2.48 11.05
CA HIS A 70 9.58 -1.33 11.29
C HIS A 70 10.89 -1.61 10.55
N TYR A 71 10.98 -1.27 9.27
CA TYR A 71 12.12 -1.62 8.43
C TYR A 71 13.46 -1.13 8.98
N ASP A 72 13.45 0.00 9.66
CA ASP A 72 14.61 0.65 10.28
C ASP A 72 15.18 -0.09 11.52
N LEU A 73 14.41 -1.04 12.09
CA LEU A 73 14.87 -1.94 13.13
C LEU A 73 15.48 -3.24 12.57
N VAL A 74 15.31 -3.50 11.27
CA VAL A 74 15.63 -4.79 10.64
C VAL A 74 17.04 -4.76 10.05
N ALA A 75 18.00 -5.34 10.78
CA ALA A 75 19.37 -5.53 10.26
C ALA A 75 19.39 -6.43 9.01
N GLY A 76 20.21 -6.06 8.04
CA GLY A 76 20.31 -6.80 6.77
C GLY A 76 19.10 -6.58 5.85
N TRP A 77 18.33 -5.49 6.05
CA TRP A 77 17.34 -5.08 5.05
C TRP A 77 18.03 -4.78 3.73
N ASP A 78 17.71 -5.57 2.71
CA ASP A 78 18.22 -5.39 1.36
C ASP A 78 17.28 -4.44 0.60
N TYR A 79 17.82 -3.30 0.15
CA TYR A 79 17.10 -2.24 -0.53
C TYR A 79 17.00 -2.41 -2.05
N HIS A 80 17.45 -3.54 -2.58
CA HIS A 80 17.37 -3.77 -4.04
C HIS A 80 15.90 -3.74 -4.50
N PRO A 81 15.54 -2.93 -5.53
CA PRO A 81 14.15 -2.64 -5.86
C PRO A 81 13.36 -3.84 -6.41
N GLN A 82 14.02 -4.88 -6.94
CA GLN A 82 13.36 -6.07 -7.49
C GLN A 82 13.57 -7.33 -6.66
N THR A 83 14.74 -7.49 -6.04
CA THR A 83 15.15 -8.73 -5.34
C THR A 83 15.39 -8.54 -3.85
N GLY A 84 15.22 -7.33 -3.34
CA GLY A 84 15.46 -6.99 -1.96
C GLY A 84 14.41 -7.50 -0.98
N THR A 85 14.50 -7.05 0.27
CA THR A 85 13.60 -7.49 1.35
C THR A 85 12.16 -7.06 1.10
N GLY A 86 11.92 -5.83 0.63
CA GLY A 86 10.58 -5.33 0.32
C GLY A 86 9.85 -6.16 -0.73
N PRO A 87 10.42 -6.37 -1.94
CA PRO A 87 9.87 -7.26 -2.97
C PRO A 87 9.62 -8.69 -2.51
N LYS A 88 10.55 -9.29 -1.74
CA LYS A 88 10.36 -10.64 -1.17
C LYS A 88 9.18 -10.68 -0.19
N LEU A 89 9.04 -9.64 0.63
CA LEU A 89 7.89 -9.53 1.52
C LEU A 89 6.59 -9.34 0.73
N GLY A 90 6.63 -8.58 -0.37
CA GLY A 90 5.51 -8.43 -1.31
C GLY A 90 5.09 -9.77 -1.94
N ALA A 91 6.05 -10.61 -2.34
CA ALA A 91 5.77 -11.95 -2.85
C ALA A 91 5.07 -12.83 -1.79
N LEU A 92 5.53 -12.81 -0.55
CA LEU A 92 4.88 -13.51 0.56
C LEU A 92 3.48 -12.96 0.86
N ALA A 93 3.31 -11.63 0.74
CA ALA A 93 2.02 -10.98 0.91
C ALA A 93 0.99 -11.47 -0.12
N ARG A 94 1.39 -11.58 -1.39
CA ARG A 94 0.55 -12.15 -2.46
C ARG A 94 0.25 -13.63 -2.21
N LYS A 95 1.27 -14.43 -1.91
CA LYS A 95 1.15 -15.87 -1.66
C LYS A 95 0.17 -16.20 -0.53
N HIS A 96 0.24 -15.48 0.57
CA HIS A 96 -0.51 -15.77 1.79
C HIS A 96 -1.74 -14.89 2.00
N GLY A 97 -1.96 -13.89 1.16
CA GLY A 97 -3.07 -12.93 1.29
C GLY A 97 -2.93 -12.09 2.57
N PHE A 98 -2.03 -11.11 2.56
CA PHE A 98 -1.96 -10.08 3.60
C PHE A 98 -1.44 -8.77 3.00
N LEU A 99 -1.72 -7.65 3.66
CA LEU A 99 -1.17 -6.36 3.31
C LEU A 99 0.04 -6.03 4.19
N ILE A 100 1.01 -5.30 3.64
CA ILE A 100 2.19 -4.83 4.36
C ILE A 100 1.89 -3.43 4.91
N PHE A 101 2.02 -3.26 6.22
CA PHE A 101 1.88 -2.00 6.93
C PHE A 101 3.24 -1.60 7.53
N GLU A 102 3.86 -0.56 6.99
CA GLU A 102 5.04 0.03 7.59
C GLU A 102 4.65 1.08 8.64
N ASP A 103 4.89 0.77 9.90
CA ASP A 103 4.54 1.59 11.07
C ASP A 103 5.58 2.73 11.25
N ARG A 104 5.70 3.57 10.22
CA ARG A 104 6.71 4.65 10.13
C ARG A 104 6.41 5.82 11.05
N LYS A 105 5.12 6.04 11.38
CA LYS A 105 4.65 7.19 12.16
C LYS A 105 5.22 8.50 11.64
N PHE A 106 4.99 8.79 10.36
CA PHE A 106 5.43 10.05 9.76
C PHE A 106 5.03 11.23 10.63
N GLY A 107 5.94 12.15 10.84
CA GLY A 107 5.74 13.29 11.76
C GLY A 107 6.35 14.59 11.24
N ASP A 108 6.49 14.71 9.91
CA ASP A 108 7.03 15.88 9.24
C ASP A 108 6.02 16.46 8.23
N ILE A 109 6.33 17.60 7.63
CA ILE A 109 5.44 18.33 6.72
C ILE A 109 6.08 18.55 5.34
N GLY A 110 5.23 18.93 4.37
CA GLY A 110 5.65 19.40 3.05
C GLY A 110 6.49 18.39 2.29
N SER A 111 7.56 18.88 1.62
CA SER A 111 8.45 18.07 0.81
C SER A 111 9.25 17.05 1.63
N THR A 112 9.54 17.33 2.88
CA THR A 112 10.32 16.44 3.76
C THR A 112 9.58 15.12 3.98
N VAL A 113 8.31 15.16 4.40
CA VAL A 113 7.53 13.94 4.61
C VAL A 113 7.28 13.20 3.30
N GLN A 114 7.13 13.92 2.18
CA GLN A 114 7.03 13.29 0.85
C GLN A 114 8.30 12.52 0.50
N GLN A 115 9.48 13.10 0.74
CA GLN A 115 10.77 12.45 0.50
C GLN A 115 11.00 11.26 1.44
N GLN A 116 10.62 11.37 2.71
CA GLN A 116 10.68 10.24 3.65
C GLN A 116 9.84 9.04 3.17
N TYR A 117 8.77 9.27 2.45
CA TYR A 117 7.89 8.23 1.92
C TYR A 117 8.37 7.67 0.57
N THR A 118 8.83 8.54 -0.34
CA THR A 118 9.05 8.19 -1.76
C THR A 118 10.50 8.07 -2.16
N ALA A 119 11.43 8.59 -1.36
CA ALA A 119 12.85 8.73 -1.70
C ALA A 119 13.76 7.94 -0.75
N GLY A 120 15.07 8.22 -0.86
CA GLY A 120 16.10 7.53 -0.09
C GLY A 120 16.24 6.05 -0.47
N THR A 121 16.98 5.31 0.34
CA THR A 121 17.20 3.88 0.14
C THR A 121 15.96 3.05 0.43
N ALA A 122 15.13 3.50 1.39
CA ALA A 122 13.97 2.74 1.86
C ALA A 122 12.81 2.71 0.86
N ARG A 123 12.57 3.83 0.14
CA ARG A 123 11.49 3.96 -0.85
C ARG A 123 10.20 3.24 -0.40
N ILE A 124 9.72 3.59 0.79
CA ILE A 124 8.64 2.86 1.50
C ILE A 124 7.42 2.65 0.61
N ILE A 125 7.09 3.65 -0.21
CA ILE A 125 5.94 3.62 -1.11
C ILE A 125 5.97 2.46 -2.12
N ASP A 126 7.14 1.96 -2.50
CA ASP A 126 7.28 0.92 -3.53
C ASP A 126 6.85 -0.46 -3.02
N TRP A 127 6.96 -0.73 -1.70
CA TRP A 127 6.70 -2.04 -1.13
C TRP A 127 5.64 -2.07 -0.02
N ALA A 128 5.40 -0.97 0.69
CA ALA A 128 4.37 -0.92 1.73
C ALA A 128 3.01 -0.52 1.15
N HIS A 129 1.98 -1.31 1.44
CA HIS A 129 0.60 -1.01 1.06
C HIS A 129 0.00 0.09 1.94
N ILE A 130 0.34 0.06 3.23
CA ILE A 130 -0.20 0.93 4.26
C ILE A 130 0.96 1.58 5.01
N VAL A 131 0.81 2.85 5.32
CA VAL A 131 1.70 3.60 6.22
C VAL A 131 0.87 4.36 7.25
N ASN A 132 1.51 4.95 8.26
CA ASN A 132 0.81 5.80 9.21
C ASN A 132 1.48 7.14 9.45
N VAL A 133 0.69 8.07 9.97
CA VAL A 133 1.10 9.44 10.28
C VAL A 133 0.71 9.83 11.69
N ASN A 134 1.56 10.59 12.35
CA ASN A 134 1.27 11.33 13.58
C ASN A 134 0.78 12.73 13.21
N MET A 135 -0.36 13.14 13.74
CA MET A 135 -1.01 14.40 13.41
C MET A 135 -0.51 15.63 14.18
N ILE A 136 0.52 15.49 15.02
CA ILE A 136 1.07 16.65 15.76
C ILE A 136 1.50 17.81 14.83
N PRO A 137 2.10 17.57 13.63
CA PRO A 137 2.39 18.65 12.68
C PRO A 137 1.15 19.26 12.00
N GLY A 138 -0.03 18.69 12.22
CA GLY A 138 -1.27 19.12 11.60
C GLY A 138 -1.61 18.37 10.31
N LYS A 139 -2.79 18.67 9.74
CA LYS A 139 -3.35 17.99 8.55
C LYS A 139 -2.51 18.14 7.27
N ALA A 140 -1.60 19.12 7.21
CA ALA A 140 -0.70 19.31 6.08
C ALA A 140 0.18 18.08 5.82
N ALA A 141 0.51 17.29 6.85
CA ALA A 141 1.24 16.03 6.70
C ALA A 141 0.43 14.98 5.91
N VAL A 142 -0.88 14.86 6.20
CA VAL A 142 -1.80 13.96 5.47
C VAL A 142 -1.90 14.38 4.00
N THR A 143 -2.13 15.68 3.74
CA THR A 143 -2.21 16.23 2.38
C THR A 143 -0.92 15.98 1.59
N ALA A 144 0.25 16.16 2.22
CA ALA A 144 1.54 15.94 1.57
C ALA A 144 1.76 14.46 1.21
N LEU A 145 1.42 13.53 2.10
CA LEU A 145 1.50 12.08 1.85
C LEU A 145 0.51 11.64 0.76
N HIS A 146 -0.71 12.16 0.77
CA HIS A 146 -1.71 11.91 -0.27
C HIS A 146 -1.20 12.32 -1.66
N GLN A 147 -0.67 13.54 -1.78
CA GLN A 147 -0.10 14.03 -3.04
C GLN A 147 1.08 13.17 -3.51
N ALA A 148 1.90 12.67 -2.58
CA ALA A 148 3.01 11.78 -2.91
C ALA A 148 2.51 10.43 -3.45
N ALA A 149 1.49 9.84 -2.82
CA ALA A 149 0.88 8.59 -3.25
C ALA A 149 0.19 8.72 -4.61
N ALA A 150 -0.55 9.81 -4.83
CA ALA A 150 -1.20 10.09 -6.12
C ALA A 150 -0.20 10.23 -7.27
N ARG A 151 0.91 10.97 -7.05
CA ARG A 151 1.99 11.10 -8.04
C ARG A 151 2.71 9.77 -8.31
N TRP A 152 2.93 8.97 -7.29
CA TRP A 152 3.52 7.64 -7.45
C TRP A 152 2.60 6.75 -8.28
N ARG A 153 1.31 6.67 -7.93
CA ARG A 153 0.31 5.89 -8.65
C ARG A 153 0.23 6.26 -10.13
N SER A 154 0.24 7.57 -10.46
CA SER A 154 0.20 8.01 -11.86
C SER A 154 1.41 7.55 -12.68
N ARG A 155 2.56 7.32 -12.05
CA ARG A 155 3.77 6.80 -12.72
C ARG A 155 3.74 5.29 -12.91
N VAL A 156 3.20 4.55 -11.94
CA VAL A 156 3.17 3.08 -11.97
C VAL A 156 2.12 2.57 -12.96
N ASN A 157 1.08 3.35 -13.22
CA ASN A 157 0.02 3.00 -14.17
C ASN A 157 0.42 3.12 -15.65
N TYR A 158 1.67 3.46 -15.97
CA TYR A 158 2.15 3.55 -17.34
C TYR A 158 3.33 2.61 -17.56
N GLU A 159 3.22 1.71 -18.53
CA GLU A 159 4.35 0.97 -19.08
C GLU A 159 5.04 1.80 -20.16
N VAL A 160 6.38 1.79 -20.16
CA VAL A 160 7.18 2.33 -21.23
C VAL A 160 7.46 1.20 -22.23
N ARG A 161 6.75 1.20 -23.36
CA ARG A 161 7.08 0.30 -24.48
C ARG A 161 8.15 0.96 -25.34
N THR A 162 9.27 0.28 -25.48
CA THR A 162 10.36 0.69 -26.35
C THR A 162 10.34 -0.19 -27.60
N SER A 163 10.03 0.41 -28.75
CA SER A 163 10.18 -0.26 -30.04
C SER A 163 11.46 0.24 -30.73
N VAL A 164 12.24 -0.71 -31.22
CA VAL A 164 13.46 -0.45 -32.00
C VAL A 164 13.19 -0.87 -33.43
N SER A 165 13.14 0.09 -34.35
CA SER A 165 13.11 -0.22 -35.79
C SER A 165 14.45 0.08 -36.41
N VAL A 166 14.97 -0.91 -37.15
CA VAL A 166 16.20 -0.76 -37.93
C VAL A 166 15.79 -0.75 -39.41
N GLY A 167 15.95 0.40 -40.05
CA GLY A 167 15.68 0.54 -41.48
C GLY A 167 16.97 0.77 -42.24
N THR A 168 17.12 0.15 -43.39
CA THR A 168 18.08 0.57 -44.42
C THR A 168 17.44 1.65 -45.26
N PRO A 169 18.10 2.81 -45.49
CA PRO A 169 17.56 3.81 -46.41
C PRO A 169 17.45 3.18 -47.81
N VAL A 170 16.25 3.19 -48.36
CA VAL A 170 16.06 2.90 -49.78
C VAL A 170 16.64 4.11 -50.54
N SER A 171 17.65 3.90 -51.39
CA SER A 171 18.12 4.90 -52.31
C SER A 171 17.01 5.16 -53.33
N ASP A 172 16.34 6.30 -53.25
CA ASP A 172 15.49 6.76 -54.32
C ASP A 172 16.39 7.01 -55.53
N GLU A 173 16.26 6.19 -56.58
CA GLU A 173 16.76 6.53 -57.92
C GLU A 173 15.95 7.70 -58.40
N PHE A 174 16.63 8.87 -58.58
CA PHE A 174 16.07 10.02 -59.22
C PHE A 174 15.87 9.67 -60.70
N ASP A 175 14.61 9.48 -61.11
CA ASP A 175 14.21 9.59 -62.53
C ASP A 175 14.09 11.08 -62.85
N GLU A 176 15.11 11.57 -63.64
CA GLU A 176 15.00 12.84 -64.36
C GLU A 176 14.06 12.61 -65.54
N ASN A 177 12.83 13.15 -65.50
CA ASN A 177 12.19 13.70 -66.67
C ASN A 177 10.86 14.44 -66.35
N GLY A 178 10.89 15.72 -66.62
CA GLY A 178 9.93 16.41 -67.46
C GLY A 178 8.69 17.07 -66.85
N SER A 179 8.76 18.38 -66.85
CA SER A 179 7.73 19.37 -67.30
C SER A 179 6.53 19.73 -66.41
N ASP A 180 6.57 20.94 -65.93
CA ASP A 180 5.64 22.08 -66.10
C ASP A 180 4.20 22.05 -65.53
N GLU A 181 3.94 23.16 -64.90
CA GLU A 181 2.72 24.01 -64.77
C GLU A 181 1.83 23.89 -63.52
N ALA A 182 1.94 24.89 -62.71
CA ALA A 182 1.02 26.00 -62.35
C ALA A 182 -0.15 25.76 -61.37
N ASP A 183 -0.18 26.65 -60.41
CA ASP A 183 -1.33 27.33 -59.74
C ASP A 183 -2.05 26.72 -58.54
N GLY A 184 -2.04 27.54 -57.46
CA GLY A 184 -3.13 27.57 -56.49
C GLY A 184 -2.75 27.75 -55.04
N HIS A 185 -2.57 28.97 -54.57
CA HIS A 185 -2.58 29.43 -53.17
C HIS A 185 -3.99 29.39 -52.54
N PRO A 186 -4.19 29.70 -51.26
CA PRO A 186 -3.57 29.34 -49.96
C PRO A 186 -4.59 28.95 -48.88
N THR A 187 -4.18 28.43 -47.72
CA THR A 187 -4.69 28.93 -46.43
C THR A 187 -3.98 28.29 -45.23
N THR A 188 -3.51 29.17 -44.41
CA THR A 188 -3.13 29.15 -42.99
C THR A 188 -3.66 28.08 -42.07
N ALA A 189 -2.77 27.44 -41.24
CA ALA A 189 -2.97 27.21 -39.82
C ALA A 189 -1.63 26.98 -39.11
N LEU A 190 -1.52 27.60 -37.95
CA LEU A 190 -0.38 27.74 -37.08
C LEU A 190 -0.01 26.42 -36.36
N SER A 191 1.27 26.10 -36.30
CA SER A 191 1.84 25.12 -35.41
C SER A 191 2.96 25.73 -34.59
N PRO A 192 3.10 25.40 -33.30
CA PRO A 192 4.25 25.87 -32.53
C PRO A 192 5.46 24.96 -32.74
N SER A 193 6.58 25.62 -32.98
CA SER A 193 7.91 25.11 -33.17
C SER A 193 8.51 24.47 -31.92
N ASN A 194 9.15 23.32 -32.06
CA ASN A 194 10.26 22.89 -31.23
C ASN A 194 11.35 22.36 -32.18
N GLU A 195 12.37 23.19 -32.41
CA GLU A 195 13.56 22.79 -33.15
C GLU A 195 14.57 22.07 -32.28
N PRO A 196 15.20 20.99 -32.76
CA PRO A 196 16.41 20.42 -32.15
C PRO A 196 17.66 21.19 -32.63
N PRO A 197 18.76 21.21 -31.85
CA PRO A 197 19.97 21.97 -32.17
C PRO A 197 20.73 21.41 -33.38
N PRO A 198 21.50 22.23 -34.09
CA PRO A 198 22.10 21.88 -35.38
C PRO A 198 23.31 20.94 -35.24
N ALA A 199 23.35 19.94 -36.10
CA ALA A 199 24.48 19.05 -36.26
C ALA A 199 25.66 19.76 -36.96
N SER A 200 26.84 19.64 -36.37
CA SER A 200 28.09 20.14 -36.92
C SER A 200 28.50 19.39 -38.18
N ASN A 201 28.71 20.15 -39.28
CA ASN A 201 29.27 19.66 -40.53
C ASN A 201 30.73 19.27 -40.38
N PHE A 202 31.06 18.03 -40.60
CA PHE A 202 32.41 17.61 -41.03
C PHE A 202 32.39 17.33 -42.55
N ARG A 203 33.04 18.18 -43.32
CA ARG A 203 33.45 17.87 -44.68
C ARG A 203 34.66 16.95 -44.65
N SER A 204 34.59 15.83 -45.33
CA SER A 204 35.73 15.01 -45.68
C SER A 204 35.73 14.78 -47.18
N GLU A 205 36.86 15.11 -47.81
CA GLU A 205 37.09 15.00 -49.24
C GLU A 205 37.35 13.54 -49.68
N HIS A 206 36.95 13.29 -50.90
CA HIS A 206 37.14 12.17 -51.80
C HIS A 206 38.21 11.08 -51.48
N ASN A 207 37.78 9.86 -51.43
CA ASN A 207 38.35 8.83 -52.36
C ASN A 207 37.41 7.60 -52.43
N GLY A 208 37.17 7.14 -53.68
CA GLY A 208 36.21 6.09 -53.99
C GLY A 208 36.34 4.80 -53.16
N ARG A 209 35.35 4.52 -52.37
CA ARG A 209 35.11 3.21 -51.75
C ARG A 209 33.62 2.95 -51.64
N LYS A 210 33.26 1.69 -51.93
CA LYS A 210 31.93 1.07 -51.85
C LYS A 210 31.06 1.70 -50.76
N GLY A 211 29.82 2.07 -51.11
CA GLY A 211 28.88 2.68 -50.20
C GLY A 211 28.70 1.83 -48.91
N SER A 212 29.00 2.51 -47.82
CA SER A 212 28.71 1.98 -46.49
C SER A 212 27.18 2.03 -46.28
N ILE A 213 26.54 0.90 -46.06
CA ILE A 213 25.13 0.83 -45.68
C ILE A 213 25.01 1.46 -44.29
N VAL A 214 24.45 2.64 -44.21
CA VAL A 214 24.13 3.28 -42.94
C VAL A 214 22.76 2.79 -42.51
N SER A 215 22.73 1.97 -41.46
CA SER A 215 21.47 1.59 -40.83
C SER A 215 21.00 2.71 -39.88
N ILE A 216 19.78 3.16 -40.06
CA ILE A 216 19.13 4.11 -39.15
C ILE A 216 18.39 3.29 -38.11
N THR A 217 18.79 3.41 -36.83
CA THR A 217 18.06 2.84 -35.71
C THR A 217 17.19 3.93 -35.09
N THR A 218 15.88 3.75 -35.22
CA THR A 218 14.90 4.62 -34.57
C THR A 218 14.43 3.97 -33.28
N LEU A 219 14.59 4.67 -32.16
CA LEU A 219 14.12 4.26 -30.85
C LEU A 219 12.85 5.08 -30.55
N THR A 220 11.71 4.40 -30.51
CA THR A 220 10.45 5.04 -30.15
C THR A 220 10.02 4.55 -28.77
N GLN A 221 9.81 5.47 -27.83
CA GLN A 221 9.24 5.18 -26.52
C GLN A 221 7.81 5.66 -26.48
N SER A 222 6.85 4.75 -26.27
CA SER A 222 5.46 5.08 -26.01
C SER A 222 5.13 4.78 -24.54
N PHE A 223 4.35 5.70 -23.93
CA PHE A 223 3.80 5.51 -22.60
C PHE A 223 2.38 4.98 -22.78
N GLU A 224 2.16 3.71 -22.48
CA GLU A 224 0.84 3.09 -22.54
C GLU A 224 0.32 2.86 -21.13
N PRO A 225 -1.00 3.11 -20.86
CA PRO A 225 -1.60 2.73 -19.58
C PRO A 225 -1.43 1.23 -19.37
N VAL A 226 -1.00 0.83 -18.17
CA VAL A 226 -1.02 -0.59 -17.80
C VAL A 226 -2.49 -0.99 -17.72
N ASP A 227 -2.91 -1.91 -18.59
CA ASP A 227 -4.24 -2.50 -18.49
C ASP A 227 -4.46 -3.06 -17.09
N SER A 228 -5.67 -2.88 -16.58
CA SER A 228 -6.13 -3.22 -15.23
C SER A 228 -5.47 -4.46 -14.63
N PRO A 229 -5.34 -4.57 -13.30
CA PRO A 229 -4.63 -5.65 -12.61
C PRO A 229 -5.03 -6.99 -13.22
N ARG A 230 -4.03 -7.76 -13.65
CA ARG A 230 -4.21 -9.03 -14.33
C ARG A 230 -5.06 -9.94 -13.47
N PHE A 231 -6.31 -10.13 -13.85
CA PHE A 231 -7.12 -11.22 -13.32
C PHE A 231 -6.42 -12.52 -13.72
N GLY A 232 -5.94 -13.27 -12.73
CA GLY A 232 -5.17 -14.47 -12.96
C GLY A 232 -5.92 -15.56 -13.71
N ASN A 233 -5.80 -15.56 -15.05
CA ASN A 233 -6.21 -16.64 -15.92
C ASN A 233 -5.15 -16.97 -16.99
N SER A 234 -3.91 -16.57 -16.80
CA SER A 234 -2.79 -17.13 -17.58
C SER A 234 -1.64 -17.42 -16.63
N ILE A 235 -1.57 -18.66 -16.18
CA ILE A 235 -0.38 -19.21 -15.55
C ILE A 235 0.67 -19.31 -16.65
N ALA A 236 1.46 -18.25 -16.84
CA ALA A 236 2.77 -18.39 -17.49
C ALA A 236 3.69 -19.06 -16.47
N GLU A 237 4.46 -20.05 -16.89
CA GLU A 237 5.46 -20.71 -16.06
C GLU A 237 6.40 -19.65 -15.45
N GLY A 238 6.22 -19.38 -14.12
CA GLY A 238 6.97 -18.36 -13.39
C GLY A 238 6.12 -17.35 -12.62
N ASP A 239 4.81 -17.34 -12.78
CA ASP A 239 3.93 -16.42 -12.04
C ASP A 239 3.91 -16.77 -10.54
N GLU A 240 4.26 -15.78 -9.74
CA GLU A 240 4.19 -15.87 -8.27
C GLU A 240 2.76 -16.22 -7.83
N LEU A 241 2.66 -17.15 -6.89
CA LEU A 241 1.37 -17.60 -6.36
C LEU A 241 0.59 -16.43 -5.75
N VAL A 242 -0.62 -16.22 -6.25
CA VAL A 242 -1.60 -15.29 -5.67
C VAL A 242 -2.52 -16.07 -4.73
N TYR A 243 -2.92 -15.44 -3.62
CA TYR A 243 -3.81 -16.08 -2.66
C TYR A 243 -5.15 -16.45 -3.33
N PRO A 244 -5.59 -17.71 -3.22
CA PRO A 244 -6.77 -18.18 -3.95
C PRO A 244 -8.06 -17.48 -3.48
N GLY A 245 -8.93 -17.11 -4.42
CA GLY A 245 -10.24 -16.56 -4.14
C GLY A 245 -10.33 -15.04 -4.02
N ILE A 246 -9.22 -14.34 -4.23
CA ILE A 246 -9.18 -12.89 -4.29
C ILE A 246 -8.16 -12.44 -5.35
N GLU A 247 -8.43 -11.31 -6.01
CA GLU A 247 -7.50 -10.65 -6.92
C GLU A 247 -6.24 -10.14 -6.20
N GLU A 248 -5.24 -9.69 -6.94
CA GLU A 248 -4.12 -8.95 -6.37
C GLU A 248 -4.60 -7.65 -5.69
N PRO A 249 -3.89 -7.19 -4.62
CA PRO A 249 -4.23 -5.92 -4.00
C PRO A 249 -4.10 -4.77 -5.01
N PRO A 250 -5.01 -3.79 -4.98
CA PRO A 250 -4.96 -2.65 -5.87
C PRO A 250 -3.69 -1.83 -5.63
N TRP A 251 -3.29 -1.05 -6.65
CA TRP A 251 -2.09 -0.21 -6.60
C TRP A 251 -2.18 0.96 -5.63
N GLU A 252 -3.38 1.31 -5.17
CA GLU A 252 -3.60 2.36 -4.20
C GLU A 252 -2.82 2.11 -2.92
N ARG A 253 -2.26 3.19 -2.36
CA ARG A 253 -1.63 3.19 -1.05
C ARG A 253 -2.59 3.74 -0.02
N GLY A 254 -2.57 3.20 1.18
CA GLY A 254 -3.44 3.59 2.27
C GLY A 254 -2.70 4.26 3.42
N LEU A 255 -3.37 5.21 4.06
CA LEU A 255 -2.88 5.88 5.26
C LEU A 255 -3.74 5.52 6.47
N LEU A 256 -3.10 5.24 7.59
CA LEU A 256 -3.72 5.21 8.91
C LEU A 256 -3.26 6.43 9.72
N ILE A 257 -4.19 7.14 10.33
CA ILE A 257 -3.84 8.22 11.24
C ILE A 257 -3.72 7.67 12.66
N LEU A 258 -2.61 7.96 13.33
CA LEU A 258 -2.42 7.62 14.74
C LEU A 258 -3.24 8.58 15.60
N ALA A 259 -4.46 8.17 15.95
CA ALA A 259 -5.44 8.99 16.66
C ALA A 259 -5.47 8.77 18.17
N GLN A 260 -5.14 7.54 18.62
CA GLN A 260 -5.09 7.20 20.04
C GLN A 260 -3.95 6.21 20.30
N MET A 261 -3.41 6.21 21.50
CA MET A 261 -2.43 5.24 21.97
C MET A 261 -2.92 4.52 23.22
N SER A 262 -2.44 3.28 23.41
CA SER A 262 -2.72 2.48 24.61
C SER A 262 -1.76 2.77 25.76
N SER A 263 -0.68 3.56 25.54
CA SER A 263 0.28 3.89 26.57
C SER A 263 -0.31 4.83 27.60
N GLU A 264 -0.02 4.56 28.88
CA GLU A 264 -0.42 5.41 29.99
C GLU A 264 0.28 6.79 29.89
N GLY A 265 -0.44 7.86 30.21
CA GLY A 265 0.09 9.23 30.22
C GLY A 265 0.40 9.82 28.84
N ASN A 266 -0.09 9.22 27.73
CA ASN A 266 0.09 9.82 26.41
C ASN A 266 -0.67 11.13 26.26
N LEU A 267 -0.20 12.00 25.36
CA LEU A 267 -0.73 13.35 25.15
C LEU A 267 -1.80 13.46 24.06
N MET A 268 -2.33 12.33 23.57
CA MET A 268 -3.38 12.33 22.55
C MET A 268 -4.75 12.59 23.21
N THR A 269 -5.10 13.85 23.30
CA THR A 269 -6.37 14.32 23.88
C THR A 269 -7.57 14.03 22.97
N LYS A 270 -8.80 14.30 23.46
CA LYS A 270 -10.01 14.18 22.64
C LYS A 270 -10.00 15.14 21.45
N GLU A 271 -9.49 16.35 21.66
CA GLU A 271 -9.36 17.38 20.63
C GLU A 271 -8.39 16.94 19.53
N TYR A 272 -7.27 16.30 19.90
CA TYR A 272 -6.34 15.71 18.97
C TYR A 272 -7.02 14.57 18.15
N THR A 273 -7.74 13.68 18.83
CA THR A 273 -8.50 12.60 18.17
C THR A 273 -9.54 13.16 17.20
N GLN A 274 -10.28 14.20 17.59
CA GLN A 274 -11.26 14.87 16.74
C GLN A 274 -10.60 15.47 15.49
N ALA A 275 -9.47 16.15 15.64
CA ALA A 275 -8.71 16.70 14.52
C ALA A 275 -8.22 15.58 13.55
N CYS A 276 -7.87 14.39 14.08
CA CYS A 276 -7.53 13.23 13.26
C CYS A 276 -8.72 12.76 12.41
N VAL A 277 -9.92 12.70 12.99
CA VAL A 277 -11.15 12.31 12.29
C VAL A 277 -11.51 13.32 11.20
N GLU A 278 -11.43 14.62 11.50
CA GLU A 278 -11.68 15.68 10.52
C GLU A 278 -10.71 15.60 9.33
N ALA A 279 -9.41 15.42 9.60
CA ALA A 279 -8.42 15.26 8.55
C ALA A 279 -8.67 13.99 7.70
N ALA A 280 -9.11 12.89 8.31
CA ALA A 280 -9.47 11.68 7.58
C ALA A 280 -10.65 11.89 6.63
N ARG A 281 -11.67 12.63 7.06
CA ARG A 281 -12.85 12.96 6.25
C ARG A 281 -12.52 13.84 5.03
N GLU A 282 -11.50 14.69 5.13
CA GLU A 282 -11.02 15.49 4.00
C GLU A 282 -10.29 14.64 2.93
N HIS A 283 -9.85 13.43 3.27
CA HIS A 283 -9.00 12.57 2.42
C HIS A 283 -9.47 11.11 2.40
N LYS A 284 -10.78 10.86 2.26
CA LYS A 284 -11.40 9.51 2.27
C LYS A 284 -10.89 8.58 1.16
N ASP A 285 -10.32 9.12 0.11
CA ASP A 285 -9.71 8.41 -1.01
C ASP A 285 -8.27 7.93 -0.72
N PHE A 286 -7.67 8.38 0.38
CA PHE A 286 -6.32 8.01 0.80
C PHE A 286 -6.26 7.47 2.25
N VAL A 287 -7.04 8.07 3.16
CA VAL A 287 -7.09 7.64 4.56
C VAL A 287 -8.04 6.46 4.71
N MET A 288 -7.49 5.30 5.04
CA MET A 288 -8.26 4.08 5.30
C MET A 288 -8.93 4.10 6.68
N GLY A 289 -8.29 4.74 7.66
CA GLY A 289 -8.77 4.76 9.03
C GLY A 289 -7.70 5.13 10.06
N PHE A 290 -7.78 4.51 11.22
CA PHE A 290 -7.04 4.95 12.39
C PHE A 290 -6.29 3.83 13.10
N ILE A 291 -5.16 4.17 13.69
CA ILE A 291 -4.64 3.46 14.86
C ILE A 291 -5.31 4.09 16.07
N SER A 292 -6.20 3.34 16.73
CA SER A 292 -7.05 3.83 17.82
C SER A 292 -7.40 2.71 18.81
N GLN A 293 -7.95 3.05 19.96
CA GLN A 293 -8.38 2.09 20.99
C GLN A 293 -9.85 1.67 20.82
N GLU A 294 -10.59 2.38 19.99
CA GLU A 294 -12.01 2.16 19.71
C GLU A 294 -12.34 2.60 18.28
N THR A 295 -13.53 2.27 17.80
CA THR A 295 -14.04 2.83 16.53
C THR A 295 -14.28 4.34 16.68
N LEU A 296 -13.83 5.10 15.67
CA LEU A 296 -13.98 6.58 15.63
C LEU A 296 -15.01 7.03 14.60
N ASN A 297 -15.72 6.11 13.95
CA ASN A 297 -16.82 6.42 13.04
C ASN A 297 -17.98 7.06 13.83
N SER A 298 -18.40 8.26 13.45
CA SER A 298 -19.43 9.04 14.15
C SER A 298 -20.43 9.71 13.22
N GLU A 299 -20.06 9.98 11.97
CA GLU A 299 -20.98 10.49 10.95
C GLU A 299 -21.43 9.38 10.01
N SER A 300 -22.68 9.45 9.53
CA SER A 300 -23.27 8.42 8.66
C SER A 300 -22.46 8.07 7.41
N SER A 301 -21.62 8.99 6.96
CA SER A 301 -20.71 8.82 5.82
C SER A 301 -19.35 8.22 6.18
N ASP A 302 -19.08 7.94 7.46
CA ASP A 302 -17.83 7.37 7.91
C ASP A 302 -17.81 5.85 7.64
N ALA A 303 -16.71 5.38 7.04
CA ALA A 303 -16.47 3.97 6.75
C ALA A 303 -15.05 3.53 7.11
N PHE A 304 -14.41 4.28 8.00
CA PHE A 304 -13.01 4.09 8.39
C PHE A 304 -12.79 2.77 9.15
N ILE A 305 -11.63 2.15 8.94
CA ILE A 305 -11.18 0.98 9.70
C ILE A 305 -10.46 1.42 10.98
N SER A 306 -10.64 0.67 12.06
CA SER A 306 -9.90 0.85 13.31
C SER A 306 -8.95 -0.32 13.53
N MET A 307 -7.65 -0.02 13.69
CA MET A 307 -6.62 -1.00 14.01
C MET A 307 -6.05 -0.71 15.40
N THR A 308 -6.14 -1.69 16.30
CA THR A 308 -5.86 -1.47 17.72
C THR A 308 -4.66 -2.29 18.21
N PRO A 309 -3.58 -1.64 18.67
CA PRO A 309 -2.47 -2.27 19.36
C PRO A 309 -2.83 -2.59 20.84
N GLY A 310 -1.98 -3.39 21.48
CA GLY A 310 -2.18 -3.76 22.88
C GLY A 310 -3.18 -4.88 23.07
N CYS A 311 -3.25 -5.80 22.10
CA CYS A 311 -4.04 -7.01 22.24
C CYS A 311 -3.19 -8.16 22.83
N GLN A 312 -3.68 -8.79 23.87
CA GLN A 312 -3.07 -9.98 24.47
C GLN A 312 -4.13 -10.96 24.95
N LEU A 313 -3.87 -12.25 24.74
CA LEU A 313 -4.67 -13.32 25.31
C LEU A 313 -4.09 -13.75 26.66
N PRO A 314 -4.93 -14.12 27.63
CA PRO A 314 -4.46 -14.80 28.83
C PRO A 314 -3.90 -16.19 28.49
N PRO A 315 -3.18 -16.86 29.42
CA PRO A 315 -2.77 -18.24 29.26
C PRO A 315 -3.93 -19.17 28.89
N ASP A 316 -3.63 -20.31 28.25
CA ASP A 316 -4.66 -21.29 27.92
C ASP A 316 -5.36 -21.82 29.18
N GLY A 317 -6.68 -21.73 29.15
CA GLY A 317 -7.54 -22.19 30.26
C GLY A 317 -8.07 -21.07 31.16
N ASP A 318 -7.53 -19.87 31.09
CA ASP A 318 -8.05 -18.75 31.86
C ASP A 318 -9.22 -18.06 31.15
N GLU A 319 -10.15 -17.51 31.92
CA GLU A 319 -11.27 -16.74 31.37
C GLU A 319 -10.80 -15.41 30.81
N GLU A 320 -11.40 -15.00 29.68
CA GLU A 320 -11.16 -13.70 29.07
C GLU A 320 -12.01 -12.63 29.78
N ASP A 321 -11.53 -12.08 30.88
CA ASP A 321 -12.21 -11.02 31.65
C ASP A 321 -12.15 -9.62 30.99
N GLY A 322 -11.48 -9.50 29.86
CA GLY A 322 -11.40 -8.25 29.07
C GLY A 322 -10.14 -7.42 29.29
N SER A 323 -9.35 -7.69 30.33
CA SER A 323 -8.08 -6.99 30.58
C SER A 323 -6.96 -7.98 30.91
N VAL A 324 -5.74 -7.61 30.57
CA VAL A 324 -4.52 -8.36 30.85
C VAL A 324 -3.50 -7.38 31.44
N ALA A 325 -2.64 -7.86 32.34
CA ALA A 325 -1.60 -7.01 32.94
C ALA A 325 -0.72 -6.35 31.89
N GLY A 326 -0.36 -5.08 32.11
CA GLY A 326 0.57 -4.34 31.27
C GLY A 326 2.00 -4.90 31.31
N ASP A 327 2.87 -4.39 30.45
CA ASP A 327 4.26 -4.87 30.33
C ASP A 327 5.26 -4.16 31.27
N GLY A 328 4.75 -3.25 32.10
CA GLY A 328 5.62 -2.42 32.96
C GLY A 328 6.42 -1.34 32.23
N LEU A 329 6.31 -1.26 30.90
CA LEU A 329 6.96 -0.27 30.04
C LEU A 329 5.94 0.71 29.41
N GLY A 330 4.75 0.81 30.01
CA GLY A 330 3.68 1.72 29.60
C GLY A 330 2.62 1.10 28.69
N GLN A 331 2.85 -0.07 28.11
CA GLN A 331 1.86 -0.74 27.25
C GLN A 331 0.73 -1.36 28.10
N GLN A 332 -0.50 -0.94 27.85
CA GLN A 332 -1.69 -1.59 28.40
C GLN A 332 -2.19 -2.68 27.45
N TYR A 333 -2.67 -3.80 28.02
CA TYR A 333 -3.19 -4.92 27.24
C TYR A 333 -4.68 -5.15 27.51
N ASN A 334 -5.39 -5.52 26.45
CA ASN A 334 -6.79 -5.89 26.48
C ASN A 334 -7.00 -7.16 25.63
N THR A 335 -8.04 -7.94 25.93
CA THR A 335 -8.38 -9.13 25.15
C THR A 335 -9.08 -8.76 23.83
N PRO A 336 -9.07 -9.68 22.83
CA PRO A 336 -9.87 -9.52 21.62
C PRO A 336 -11.35 -9.28 21.90
N THR A 337 -11.91 -9.93 22.92
CA THR A 337 -13.31 -9.76 23.33
C THR A 337 -13.61 -8.32 23.70
N LYS A 338 -12.71 -7.65 24.43
CA LYS A 338 -12.86 -6.24 24.78
C LYS A 338 -12.64 -5.34 23.57
N LEU A 339 -11.52 -5.50 22.86
CA LEU A 339 -11.15 -4.60 21.77
C LEU A 339 -12.13 -4.71 20.59
N VAL A 340 -12.40 -5.91 20.11
CA VAL A 340 -13.25 -6.13 18.95
C VAL A 340 -14.72 -6.10 19.33
N GLY A 341 -15.09 -6.83 20.40
CA GLY A 341 -16.50 -7.00 20.78
C GLY A 341 -17.11 -5.77 21.44
N GLN A 342 -16.35 -5.06 22.30
CA GLN A 342 -16.89 -3.94 23.07
C GLN A 342 -16.46 -2.57 22.54
N CYS A 343 -15.20 -2.41 22.16
CA CYS A 343 -14.67 -1.12 21.66
C CYS A 343 -14.86 -0.95 20.15
N GLY A 344 -15.20 -2.00 19.41
CA GLY A 344 -15.49 -1.92 17.98
C GLY A 344 -14.24 -1.84 17.10
N SER A 345 -13.07 -2.26 17.60
CA SER A 345 -11.89 -2.42 16.77
C SER A 345 -12.16 -3.43 15.64
N ASP A 346 -11.67 -3.14 14.46
CA ASP A 346 -11.81 -4.03 13.31
C ASP A 346 -10.66 -5.03 13.22
N ILE A 347 -9.42 -4.56 13.45
CA ILE A 347 -8.21 -5.36 13.40
C ILE A 347 -7.43 -5.20 14.71
N VAL A 348 -7.06 -6.31 15.33
CA VAL A 348 -6.16 -6.32 16.48
C VAL A 348 -4.72 -6.49 16.04
N ILE A 349 -3.82 -5.65 16.58
CA ILE A 349 -2.37 -5.70 16.32
C ILE A 349 -1.71 -6.43 17.47
N VAL A 350 -1.09 -7.58 17.16
CA VAL A 350 -0.43 -8.44 18.15
C VAL A 350 1.04 -8.60 17.78
N GLY A 351 1.93 -8.30 18.71
CA GLY A 351 3.38 -8.49 18.56
C GLY A 351 3.88 -9.55 19.54
N ARG A 352 4.33 -9.11 20.72
CA ARG A 352 4.97 -9.95 21.74
C ARG A 352 4.19 -11.20 22.14
N GLY A 353 2.84 -11.13 22.16
CA GLY A 353 1.99 -12.27 22.47
C GLY A 353 2.19 -13.45 21.51
N ILE A 354 2.47 -13.15 20.23
CA ILE A 354 2.78 -14.15 19.20
C ILE A 354 4.27 -14.44 19.15
N LEU A 355 5.13 -13.41 19.08
CA LEU A 355 6.56 -13.57 18.85
C LEU A 355 7.29 -14.33 19.97
N LYS A 356 6.83 -14.19 21.22
CA LYS A 356 7.43 -14.87 22.39
C LYS A 356 6.85 -16.25 22.69
N ALA A 357 5.83 -16.68 21.95
CA ALA A 357 5.24 -17.99 22.14
C ALA A 357 6.19 -19.12 21.71
N ALA A 358 6.10 -20.28 22.35
CA ALA A 358 6.89 -21.46 21.98
C ALA A 358 6.68 -21.88 20.52
N SER A 359 5.48 -21.66 19.98
CA SER A 359 5.14 -21.84 18.58
C SER A 359 4.35 -20.62 18.09
N PRO A 360 5.02 -19.62 17.50
CA PRO A 360 4.37 -18.41 17.01
C PRO A 360 3.25 -18.66 15.99
N GLN A 361 3.38 -19.67 15.15
CA GLN A 361 2.34 -20.05 14.19
C GLN A 361 1.06 -20.55 14.87
N VAL A 362 1.18 -21.42 15.88
CA VAL A 362 0.03 -21.95 16.63
C VAL A 362 -0.65 -20.82 17.41
N GLU A 363 0.15 -19.96 18.01
CA GLU A 363 -0.38 -18.84 18.78
C GLU A 363 -1.07 -17.79 17.88
N ALA A 364 -0.51 -17.49 16.70
CA ALA A 364 -1.16 -16.62 15.72
C ALA A 364 -2.55 -17.17 15.32
N GLU A 365 -2.66 -18.47 15.11
CA GLU A 365 -3.94 -19.12 14.80
C GLU A 365 -4.92 -19.05 15.99
N ARG A 366 -4.42 -19.14 17.24
CA ARG A 366 -5.22 -18.95 18.45
C ARG A 366 -5.79 -17.52 18.51
N TYR A 367 -4.94 -16.48 18.28
CA TYR A 367 -5.37 -15.08 18.20
C TYR A 367 -6.37 -14.85 17.08
N ARG A 368 -6.12 -15.39 15.89
CA ARG A 368 -7.03 -15.28 14.75
C ARG A 368 -8.43 -15.77 15.10
N ARG A 369 -8.54 -17.00 15.64
CA ARG A 369 -9.82 -17.59 16.00
C ARG A 369 -10.56 -16.80 17.09
N LYS A 370 -9.84 -16.33 18.11
CA LYS A 370 -10.44 -15.57 19.21
C LYS A 370 -10.91 -14.19 18.75
N ALA A 371 -10.10 -13.46 17.98
CA ALA A 371 -10.46 -12.16 17.44
C ALA A 371 -11.63 -12.26 16.43
N TRP A 372 -11.63 -13.29 15.58
CA TRP A 372 -12.74 -13.54 14.66
C TRP A 372 -14.03 -13.89 15.40
N LYS A 373 -13.98 -14.72 16.43
CA LYS A 373 -15.14 -15.04 17.29
C LYS A 373 -15.70 -13.77 17.95
N ALA A 374 -14.84 -12.89 18.45
CA ALA A 374 -15.27 -11.63 19.05
C ALA A 374 -15.97 -10.72 18.01
N TYR A 375 -15.52 -10.72 16.76
CA TYR A 375 -16.20 -10.03 15.67
C TYR A 375 -17.56 -10.64 15.34
N LEU A 376 -17.67 -11.97 15.20
CA LEU A 376 -18.95 -12.63 14.94
C LEU A 376 -19.97 -12.34 16.03
N ASN A 377 -19.56 -12.44 17.30
CA ASN A 377 -20.42 -12.09 18.43
C ASN A 377 -20.87 -10.62 18.37
N ARG A 378 -19.99 -9.68 17.96
CA ARG A 378 -20.31 -8.27 17.80
C ARG A 378 -21.42 -8.02 16.79
N ILE A 379 -21.38 -8.72 15.66
CA ILE A 379 -22.39 -8.58 14.59
C ILE A 379 -23.60 -9.50 14.75
N GLY A 380 -23.65 -10.32 15.82
CA GLY A 380 -24.79 -11.19 16.13
C GLY A 380 -24.83 -12.50 15.32
N GLN A 381 -23.68 -13.03 14.95
CA GLN A 381 -23.49 -14.28 14.22
C GLN A 381 -22.81 -15.36 15.07
#